data_92d3ee4816a62eb1d4cbe93ce714c042
#
_entry.id   92d3ee4816a62eb1d4cbe93ce714c042
#
_cell.length_a   1.000
_cell.length_b   1.000
_cell.length_c   1.000
_cell.angle_alpha   90.00
_cell.angle_beta   90.00
_cell.angle_gamma   90.00
#
_symmetry.space_group_name_H-M   'P 1'
#
loop_
_entity.id
_entity.type
_entity.pdbx_description
1 polymer ?
#
loop_
_entity_poly.entity_id
_entity_poly.type
_entity_poly.pdbx_seq_one_letter_code
_entity_poly.pdbx_strand_id
1 'polypeptide(L)'
;MIMYDVKITAQRKADYKDLQAKYENPIEHTCDVQEGQTWISHDGMCPEGMCESAWESMHKFVEALARGEGDFYDGWMRNPYSAMISCNDGFRPVSFLLERI
;
A
#
# COMPACT_ATOMS: atom_id res chain seq x y z
N MET A 1 11.94 -22.90 -3.74
CA MET A 1 10.90 -22.20 -2.97
C MET A 1 9.92 -21.55 -3.92
N ILE A 2 8.62 -21.71 -3.68
CA ILE A 2 7.59 -21.07 -4.48
C ILE A 2 7.26 -19.73 -3.86
N MET A 3 7.34 -18.67 -4.66
CA MET A 3 6.93 -17.33 -4.25
C MET A 3 5.58 -17.03 -4.87
N TYR A 4 4.69 -16.46 -4.08
CA TYR A 4 3.37 -16.06 -4.56
C TYR A 4 3.41 -14.63 -5.09
N ASP A 5 2.62 -14.36 -6.10
CA ASP A 5 2.39 -12.99 -6.53
C ASP A 5 1.48 -12.28 -5.54
N VAL A 6 1.65 -10.98 -5.42
CA VAL A 6 0.83 -10.13 -4.54
C VAL A 6 0.23 -9.02 -5.37
N LYS A 7 -1.09 -8.92 -5.34
CA LYS A 7 -1.81 -7.83 -5.98
C LYS A 7 -1.93 -6.66 -5.01
N ILE A 8 -1.57 -5.50 -5.48
CA ILE A 8 -1.65 -4.26 -4.70
C ILE A 8 -2.71 -3.38 -5.36
N THR A 9 -3.72 -2.97 -4.61
CA THR A 9 -4.80 -2.14 -5.12
C THR A 9 -4.92 -0.87 -4.29
N ALA A 10 -4.91 0.30 -4.95
CA ALA A 10 -5.20 1.57 -4.28
C ALA A 10 -6.71 1.63 -4.01
N GLN A 11 -7.11 1.37 -2.77
CA GLN A 11 -8.52 1.27 -2.39
C GLN A 11 -9.16 2.62 -2.15
N ARG A 12 -8.45 3.53 -1.50
CA ARG A 12 -9.00 4.83 -1.13
C ARG A 12 -7.88 5.85 -1.00
N LYS A 13 -8.15 7.05 -1.46
CA LYS A 13 -7.24 8.19 -1.30
C LYS A 13 -7.96 9.23 -0.44
N ALA A 14 -7.44 9.47 0.76
CA ALA A 14 -7.98 10.49 1.65
C ALA A 14 -7.38 11.85 1.33
N ASP A 15 -8.05 12.90 1.77
CA ASP A 15 -7.64 14.29 1.52
C ASP A 15 -8.04 15.13 2.74
N TYR A 16 -7.09 15.34 3.64
CA TYR A 16 -7.33 16.04 4.90
C TYR A 16 -7.02 17.52 4.73
N LYS A 17 -7.95 18.26 4.13
CA LYS A 17 -7.76 19.68 3.78
C LYS A 17 -7.49 20.56 4.98
N ASP A 18 -8.08 20.25 6.12
CA ASP A 18 -7.86 20.99 7.36
C ASP A 18 -6.42 20.87 7.85
N LEU A 19 -5.86 19.65 7.80
CA LEU A 19 -4.47 19.42 8.19
C LEU A 19 -3.50 20.09 7.21
N GLN A 20 -3.81 20.02 5.93
CA GLN A 20 -3.01 20.66 4.88
C GLN A 20 -2.95 22.17 5.08
N ALA A 21 -4.09 22.80 5.32
CA ALA A 21 -4.17 24.23 5.50
C ALA A 21 -3.41 24.71 6.73
N LYS A 22 -3.35 23.87 7.76
CA LYS A 22 -2.74 24.24 9.05
C LYS A 22 -1.24 23.95 9.10
N TYR A 23 -0.78 22.88 8.46
CA TYR A 23 0.58 22.36 8.68
C TYR A 23 1.42 22.21 7.42
N GLU A 24 0.83 22.09 6.25
CA GLU A 24 1.56 21.79 5.03
C GLU A 24 1.96 23.08 4.31
N ASN A 25 3.21 23.15 3.86
CA ASN A 25 3.63 24.22 2.96
C ASN A 25 2.99 24.02 1.58
N PRO A 26 2.77 25.10 0.81
CA PRO A 26 2.25 24.96 -0.55
C PRO A 26 3.14 24.05 -1.39
N ILE A 27 2.54 23.12 -2.11
CA ILE A 27 3.24 22.18 -3.00
C ILE A 27 2.63 22.26 -4.39
N GLU A 28 3.48 22.07 -5.42
CA GLU A 28 3.03 22.12 -6.82
C GLU A 28 2.39 20.82 -7.26
N HIS A 29 2.91 19.70 -6.73
CA HIS A 29 2.47 18.37 -7.13
C HIS A 29 2.04 17.55 -5.93
N THR A 30 0.92 16.86 -6.06
CA THR A 30 0.47 15.87 -5.09
C THR A 30 0.65 14.47 -5.69
N CYS A 31 0.40 13.45 -4.86
CA CYS A 31 0.39 12.06 -5.31
C CYS A 31 -0.60 11.88 -6.45
N ASP A 32 -0.17 11.25 -7.54
CA ASP A 32 -0.99 11.01 -8.73
C ASP A 32 -1.60 9.60 -8.78
N VAL A 33 -1.47 8.84 -7.70
CA VAL A 33 -2.11 7.53 -7.60
C VAL A 33 -3.64 7.71 -7.63
N GLN A 34 -4.29 6.87 -8.44
CA GLN A 34 -5.74 6.89 -8.60
C GLN A 34 -6.39 5.73 -7.86
N GLU A 35 -7.54 5.96 -7.25
CA GLU A 35 -8.34 4.89 -6.65
C GLU A 35 -8.66 3.83 -7.71
N GLY A 36 -8.51 2.57 -7.36
CA GLY A 36 -8.71 1.45 -8.27
C GLY A 36 -7.49 1.03 -9.06
N GLN A 37 -6.42 1.81 -9.02
CA GLN A 37 -5.16 1.46 -9.69
C GLN A 37 -4.57 0.21 -9.03
N THR A 38 -4.01 -0.69 -9.87
CA THR A 38 -3.46 -1.97 -9.38
C THR A 38 -2.03 -2.18 -9.87
N TRP A 39 -1.29 -2.95 -9.08
CA TRP A 39 0.06 -3.40 -9.41
C TRP A 39 0.19 -4.85 -9.00
N ILE A 40 1.07 -5.59 -9.68
CA ILE A 40 1.40 -6.97 -9.28
C ILE A 40 2.87 -7.00 -8.87
N SER A 41 3.11 -7.45 -7.64
CA SER A 41 4.47 -7.71 -7.16
C SER A 41 4.81 -9.17 -7.43
N HIS A 42 5.90 -9.40 -8.15
CA HIS A 42 6.44 -10.73 -8.42
C HIS A 42 7.62 -10.95 -7.49
N ASP A 43 7.69 -12.12 -6.85
CA ASP A 43 8.81 -12.52 -5.98
C ASP A 43 9.08 -11.52 -4.85
N GLY A 44 8.05 -10.83 -4.38
CA GLY A 44 8.18 -9.83 -3.31
C GLY A 44 8.88 -8.54 -3.72
N MET A 45 9.08 -8.33 -5.02
CA MET A 45 9.80 -7.17 -5.54
C MET A 45 8.88 -5.99 -5.76
N CYS A 46 9.45 -4.78 -5.70
CA CYS A 46 8.71 -3.56 -5.96
C CYS A 46 8.23 -3.53 -7.42
N PRO A 47 6.93 -3.41 -7.66
CA PRO A 47 6.43 -3.34 -9.03
C PRO A 47 6.82 -2.01 -9.68
N GLU A 48 6.95 -2.03 -11.00
CA GLU A 48 7.25 -0.84 -11.79
C GLU A 48 6.15 0.20 -11.57
N GLY A 49 6.56 1.45 -11.40
CA GLY A 49 5.62 2.56 -11.24
C GLY A 49 5.08 2.74 -9.83
N MET A 50 5.53 1.92 -8.87
CA MET A 50 5.10 2.06 -7.47
C MET A 50 5.82 3.24 -6.82
N CYS A 51 5.08 4.07 -6.08
CA CYS A 51 5.61 5.16 -5.30
C CYS A 51 6.55 4.63 -4.20
N GLU A 52 7.73 5.22 -4.07
CA GLU A 52 8.73 4.80 -3.09
C GLU A 52 8.21 4.89 -1.66
N SER A 53 7.50 5.96 -1.33
CA SER A 53 6.92 6.14 0.00
C SER A 53 5.90 5.05 0.33
N ALA A 54 5.07 4.70 -0.65
CA ALA A 54 4.11 3.62 -0.48
C ALA A 54 4.81 2.27 -0.31
N TRP A 55 5.82 2.00 -1.16
CA TRP A 55 6.58 0.75 -1.09
C TRP A 55 7.29 0.62 0.25
N GLU A 56 7.88 1.69 0.75
CA GLU A 56 8.54 1.70 2.05
C GLU A 56 7.61 1.23 3.18
N SER A 57 6.35 1.65 3.15
CA SER A 57 5.40 1.28 4.19
C SER A 57 4.83 -0.14 4.02
N MET A 58 4.82 -0.68 2.78
CA MET A 58 4.14 -1.95 2.51
C MET A 58 5.06 -3.14 2.26
N HIS A 59 6.35 -2.92 1.94
CA HIS A 59 7.19 -4.01 1.41
C HIS A 59 7.33 -5.20 2.35
N LYS A 60 7.36 -4.99 3.65
CA LYS A 60 7.47 -6.09 4.63
C LYS A 60 6.28 -7.04 4.53
N PHE A 61 5.09 -6.47 4.34
CA PHE A 61 3.86 -7.25 4.22
C PHE A 61 3.80 -7.95 2.87
N VAL A 62 4.20 -7.27 1.80
CA VAL A 62 4.27 -7.88 0.45
C VAL A 62 5.24 -9.05 0.45
N GLU A 63 6.43 -8.88 1.04
CA GLU A 63 7.44 -9.93 1.11
C GLU A 63 6.95 -11.13 1.91
N ALA A 64 6.27 -10.88 3.03
CA ALA A 64 5.71 -11.95 3.85
C ALA A 64 4.63 -12.73 3.08
N LEU A 65 3.72 -12.03 2.41
CA LEU A 65 2.67 -12.66 1.60
C LEU A 65 3.29 -13.47 0.46
N ALA A 66 4.35 -12.96 -0.16
CA ALA A 66 5.05 -13.65 -1.25
C ALA A 66 5.65 -14.97 -0.77
N ARG A 67 6.14 -15.03 0.48
CA ARG A 67 6.68 -16.25 1.07
C ARG A 67 5.60 -17.23 1.54
N GLY A 68 4.33 -16.87 1.44
CA GLY A 68 3.23 -17.71 1.91
C GLY A 68 2.81 -17.45 3.35
N GLU A 69 3.37 -16.43 4.00
CA GLU A 69 2.97 -16.02 5.34
C GLU A 69 1.69 -15.18 5.29
N GLY A 70 1.10 -14.96 6.43
CA GLY A 70 -0.11 -14.18 6.51
C GLY A 70 -0.58 -14.03 7.95
N ASP A 71 -1.89 -13.79 8.13
CA ASP A 71 -2.51 -13.65 9.44
C ASP A 71 -1.80 -12.59 10.30
N PHE A 72 -1.57 -11.41 9.69
CA PHE A 72 -0.89 -10.32 10.38
C PHE A 72 -1.70 -9.86 11.59
N TYR A 73 -0.99 -9.54 12.67
CA TYR A 73 -1.59 -9.07 13.93
C TYR A 73 -2.64 -10.03 14.50
N ASP A 74 -2.47 -11.33 14.21
CA ASP A 74 -3.28 -12.39 14.82
C ASP A 74 -4.78 -12.15 14.63
N GLY A 75 -5.23 -12.25 13.39
CA GLY A 75 -6.65 -12.15 13.04
C GLY A 75 -7.12 -10.76 12.64
N TRP A 76 -6.21 -9.89 12.24
CA TRP A 76 -6.54 -8.53 11.84
C TRP A 76 -7.41 -8.47 10.58
N MET A 77 -7.02 -9.21 9.53
CA MET A 77 -7.73 -9.16 8.23
C MET A 77 -8.70 -10.34 8.11
N ARG A 78 -9.87 -10.08 7.51
CA ARG A 78 -10.84 -11.16 7.22
C ARG A 78 -10.22 -12.22 6.31
N ASN A 79 -9.49 -11.78 5.28
CA ASN A 79 -8.65 -12.68 4.48
C ASN A 79 -7.25 -12.70 5.12
N PRO A 80 -6.83 -13.84 5.71
CA PRO A 80 -5.54 -13.89 6.39
C PRO A 80 -4.35 -13.69 5.46
N TYR A 81 -4.53 -13.82 4.14
CA TYR A 81 -3.48 -13.62 3.15
C TYR A 81 -3.61 -12.25 2.48
N SER A 82 -3.93 -11.25 3.26
CA SER A 82 -4.05 -9.87 2.81
C SER A 82 -3.63 -8.91 3.91
N ALA A 83 -3.43 -7.64 3.52
CA ALA A 83 -3.13 -6.57 4.47
C ALA A 83 -3.63 -5.24 3.90
N MET A 84 -4.10 -4.36 4.76
CA MET A 84 -4.49 -3.01 4.37
C MET A 84 -3.45 -2.04 4.91
N ILE A 85 -2.63 -1.47 4.03
CA ILE A 85 -1.49 -0.66 4.42
C ILE A 85 -1.60 0.74 3.79
N SER A 86 -1.35 1.77 4.58
CA SER A 86 -1.34 3.15 4.11
C SER A 86 0.07 3.57 3.73
N CYS A 87 0.18 4.47 2.74
CA CYS A 87 1.44 5.17 2.49
C CYS A 87 1.74 6.13 3.65
N ASN A 88 2.93 6.75 3.63
CA ASN A 88 3.42 7.57 4.74
C ASN A 88 2.92 9.02 4.74
N ASP A 89 2.13 9.43 3.75
CA ASP A 89 1.61 10.80 3.67
C ASP A 89 0.40 10.94 4.60
N GLY A 90 0.56 11.75 5.66
CA GLY A 90 -0.50 11.98 6.63
C GLY A 90 -1.54 13.01 6.16
N PHE A 91 -1.28 13.73 5.07
CA PHE A 91 -2.21 14.73 4.54
C PHE A 91 -3.16 14.14 3.48
N ARG A 92 -2.63 13.23 2.64
CA ARG A 92 -3.39 12.59 1.57
C ARG A 92 -3.06 11.09 1.52
N PRO A 93 -3.33 10.36 2.62
CA PRO A 93 -2.94 8.94 2.66
C PRO A 93 -3.73 8.13 1.66
N VAL A 94 -3.03 7.19 1.02
CA VAL A 94 -3.64 6.19 0.15
C VAL A 94 -3.63 4.87 0.90
N SER A 95 -4.79 4.22 0.98
CA SER A 95 -4.91 2.88 1.57
C SER A 95 -4.79 1.85 0.46
N PHE A 96 -3.82 0.96 0.62
CA PHE A 96 -3.54 -0.11 -0.35
C PHE A 96 -3.98 -1.45 0.22
N LEU A 97 -4.73 -2.21 -0.55
CA LEU A 97 -5.05 -3.59 -0.22
C LEU A 97 -4.00 -4.48 -0.87
N LEU A 98 -3.31 -5.27 -0.06
CA LEU A 98 -2.32 -6.24 -0.52
C LEU A 98 -2.96 -7.61 -0.43
N GLU A 99 -2.97 -8.35 -1.53
CA GLU A 99 -3.61 -9.67 -1.58
C GLU A 99 -2.70 -10.68 -2.27
N ARG A 100 -2.47 -11.81 -1.63
CA ARG A 100 -1.81 -12.95 -2.28
C ARG A 100 -2.72 -13.52 -3.35
N ILE A 101 -2.22 -13.70 -4.54
CA ILE A 101 -2.98 -14.27 -5.66
C ILE A 101 -2.32 -15.51 -6.23
#